data_cece72c32486e54bcf261ba8d58907c4
#
_entry.id   cece72c32486e54bcf261ba8d58907c4
#
_cell.length_a   1.000
_cell.length_b   1.000
_cell.length_c   1.000
_cell.angle_alpha   90.00
_cell.angle_beta   90.00
_cell.angle_gamma   90.00
#
_symmetry.space_group_name_H-M   'P 1'
#
loop_
_entity.id
_entity.type
_entity.pdbx_description
1 polymer ?
#
loop_
_entity_poly.entity_id
_entity_poly.type
_entity_poly.pdbx_seq_one_letter_code
_entity_poly.pdbx_strand_id
1 'polypeptide(L)'
;WKGEDWEGFKELVSKSNIKDKDLILQVLSMYSSSTQREDEIKNMSSVFNELKKDILPQLRRSVIVNTIDLEGKTDAEMMALVEAGKLDQLNLNELLFVAESIAQDNATKNIVLAYAAEKYNDARAYNNLGIVLTEEGRTADALKCFQKAAQLGEASEALNTNLALANLANGNMAEAQKYAKGADAKAKSLVNAAQGNYNDAAKQLDGMNAAIANTMNKDYAAAKRAIAKDMSAEADYLRAVIASEEGDMRTAEAQLKSAVKKDEKMAKKAMKDIHFKKLFEEGLKF
;
A
#
# COMPACT_ATOMS: atom_id res chain seq x y z
N TRP A 1 -16.32 -7.33 -38.94
CA TRP A 1 -16.77 -8.64 -38.50
C TRP A 1 -15.72 -9.21 -37.56
N LYS A 2 -15.93 -9.13 -36.27
CA LYS A 2 -15.12 -9.86 -35.29
C LYS A 2 -15.81 -11.19 -35.08
N GLY A 3 -15.19 -12.26 -35.57
CA GLY A 3 -15.35 -13.65 -35.21
C GLY A 3 -16.76 -14.19 -34.94
N GLU A 4 -16.97 -15.39 -35.29
CA GLU A 4 -18.18 -16.15 -34.99
C GLU A 4 -18.32 -16.35 -33.48
N ASP A 5 -19.53 -16.11 -32.95
CA ASP A 5 -19.84 -16.33 -31.54
C ASP A 5 -19.99 -17.83 -31.24
N TRP A 6 -18.86 -18.53 -31.18
CA TRP A 6 -18.82 -19.97 -30.94
C TRP A 6 -19.30 -20.38 -29.54
N GLU A 7 -19.14 -19.52 -28.55
CA GLU A 7 -19.66 -19.77 -27.19
C GLU A 7 -21.20 -19.64 -27.15
N GLY A 8 -21.75 -18.58 -27.73
CA GLY A 8 -23.19 -18.43 -27.88
C GLY A 8 -23.80 -19.56 -28.72
N PHE A 9 -23.11 -20.00 -29.79
CA PHE A 9 -23.53 -21.13 -30.59
C PHE A 9 -23.59 -22.43 -29.76
N LYS A 10 -22.54 -22.71 -29.00
CA LYS A 10 -22.45 -23.87 -28.11
C LYS A 10 -23.57 -23.87 -27.05
N GLU A 11 -23.85 -22.71 -26.46
CA GLU A 11 -24.91 -22.55 -25.47
C GLU A 11 -26.30 -22.82 -26.07
N LEU A 12 -26.60 -22.25 -27.23
CA LEU A 12 -27.87 -22.45 -27.93
C LEU A 12 -28.06 -23.91 -28.37
N VAL A 13 -27.00 -24.54 -28.91
CA VAL A 13 -27.06 -25.97 -29.27
C VAL A 13 -27.29 -26.84 -28.05
N SER A 14 -26.60 -26.60 -26.95
CA SER A 14 -26.75 -27.41 -25.74
C SER A 14 -28.17 -27.36 -25.14
N LYS A 15 -28.85 -26.22 -25.27
CA LYS A 15 -30.24 -26.00 -24.81
C LYS A 15 -31.28 -26.43 -25.84
N SER A 16 -30.89 -26.74 -27.08
CA SER A 16 -31.82 -27.12 -28.16
C SER A 16 -32.25 -28.56 -28.07
N ASN A 17 -33.33 -28.88 -28.82
CA ASN A 17 -33.81 -30.25 -29.04
C ASN A 17 -33.28 -30.83 -30.36
N ILE A 18 -32.23 -30.27 -30.94
CA ILE A 18 -31.65 -30.74 -32.19
C ILE A 18 -31.12 -32.16 -32.01
N LYS A 19 -31.45 -33.02 -32.98
CA LYS A 19 -30.97 -34.38 -33.04
C LYS A 19 -29.46 -34.33 -33.23
N ASP A 20 -28.73 -35.19 -32.55
CA ASP A 20 -27.27 -35.30 -32.63
C ASP A 20 -26.50 -34.05 -32.08
N LYS A 21 -27.12 -33.27 -31.18
CA LYS A 21 -26.48 -32.11 -30.56
C LYS A 21 -25.13 -32.42 -29.88
N ASP A 22 -25.01 -33.60 -29.27
CA ASP A 22 -23.77 -34.04 -28.64
C ASP A 22 -22.63 -34.22 -29.65
N LEU A 23 -22.93 -34.65 -30.86
CA LEU A 23 -21.96 -34.73 -31.94
C LEU A 23 -21.48 -33.35 -32.39
N ILE A 24 -22.38 -32.35 -32.46
CA ILE A 24 -22.04 -30.98 -32.77
C ILE A 24 -21.11 -30.39 -31.68
N LEU A 25 -21.45 -30.62 -30.42
CA LEU A 25 -20.63 -30.14 -29.28
C LEU A 25 -19.24 -30.81 -29.27
N GLN A 26 -19.16 -32.10 -29.67
CA GLN A 26 -17.91 -32.81 -29.81
C GLN A 26 -17.05 -32.20 -30.91
N VAL A 27 -17.59 -31.95 -32.11
CA VAL A 27 -16.88 -31.29 -33.21
C VAL A 27 -16.35 -29.93 -32.79
N LEU A 28 -17.13 -29.13 -32.07
CA LEU A 28 -16.69 -27.85 -31.53
C LEU A 28 -15.50 -27.97 -30.57
N SER A 29 -15.40 -29.06 -29.83
CA SER A 29 -14.31 -29.35 -28.93
C SER A 29 -13.04 -29.84 -29.58
N MET A 30 -13.18 -30.52 -30.72
CA MET A 30 -12.04 -31.14 -31.44
C MET A 30 -11.22 -30.15 -32.28
N TYR A 31 -11.86 -29.12 -32.80
CA TYR A 31 -11.20 -28.16 -33.69
C TYR A 31 -11.05 -26.78 -33.01
N SER A 32 -9.86 -26.21 -33.11
CA SER A 32 -9.58 -24.86 -32.58
C SER A 32 -9.82 -23.76 -33.62
N SER A 33 -9.75 -24.12 -34.93
CA SER A 33 -9.97 -23.17 -36.03
C SER A 33 -11.45 -22.99 -36.33
N SER A 34 -11.92 -21.74 -36.41
CA SER A 34 -13.29 -21.39 -36.83
C SER A 34 -13.67 -21.97 -38.17
N THR A 35 -12.76 -21.90 -39.14
CA THR A 35 -13.00 -22.44 -40.51
C THR A 35 -13.22 -23.93 -40.46
N GLN A 36 -12.38 -24.68 -39.74
CA GLN A 36 -12.54 -26.13 -39.64
C GLN A 36 -13.85 -26.52 -38.93
N ARG A 37 -14.22 -25.81 -37.85
CA ARG A 37 -15.50 -26.00 -37.17
C ARG A 37 -16.68 -25.78 -38.10
N GLU A 38 -16.65 -24.71 -38.88
CA GLU A 38 -17.69 -24.36 -39.84
C GLU A 38 -17.84 -25.41 -40.95
N ASP A 39 -16.72 -25.87 -41.53
CA ASP A 39 -16.71 -26.87 -42.57
C ASP A 39 -17.25 -28.23 -42.08
N GLU A 40 -16.82 -28.66 -40.89
CA GLU A 40 -17.31 -29.93 -40.34
C GLU A 40 -18.80 -29.89 -39.98
N ILE A 41 -19.31 -28.78 -39.45
CA ILE A 41 -20.72 -28.61 -39.19
C ILE A 41 -21.54 -28.56 -40.48
N LYS A 42 -21.03 -27.92 -41.55
CA LYS A 42 -21.67 -27.93 -42.88
C LYS A 42 -21.73 -29.31 -43.48
N ASN A 43 -20.71 -30.13 -43.26
CA ASN A 43 -20.66 -31.53 -43.75
C ASN A 43 -21.71 -32.42 -43.09
N MET A 44 -22.21 -32.04 -41.91
CA MET A 44 -23.35 -32.71 -41.28
C MET A 44 -24.69 -32.24 -41.88
N SER A 45 -24.98 -32.59 -43.11
CA SER A 45 -26.05 -31.99 -43.94
C SER A 45 -27.45 -32.03 -43.34
N SER A 46 -27.82 -33.08 -42.59
CA SER A 46 -29.11 -33.17 -41.92
C SER A 46 -29.21 -32.22 -40.74
N VAL A 47 -28.16 -32.15 -39.95
CA VAL A 47 -28.06 -31.29 -38.73
C VAL A 47 -27.90 -29.82 -39.13
N PHE A 48 -27.17 -29.52 -40.21
CA PHE A 48 -26.95 -28.16 -40.68
C PHE A 48 -28.25 -27.44 -41.06
N ASN A 49 -29.22 -28.13 -41.62
CA ASN A 49 -30.53 -27.59 -41.97
C ASN A 49 -31.31 -27.17 -40.69
N GLU A 50 -31.24 -27.96 -39.64
CA GLU A 50 -31.86 -27.63 -38.35
C GLU A 50 -31.14 -26.42 -37.68
N LEU A 51 -29.83 -26.44 -37.68
CA LEU A 51 -29.03 -25.34 -37.16
C LEU A 51 -29.31 -24.02 -37.89
N LYS A 52 -29.41 -24.05 -39.22
CA LYS A 52 -29.71 -22.88 -40.06
C LYS A 52 -31.08 -22.30 -39.75
N LYS A 53 -32.05 -23.16 -39.40
CA LYS A 53 -33.42 -22.75 -39.10
C LYS A 53 -33.58 -22.25 -37.67
N ASP A 54 -33.02 -22.97 -36.72
CA ASP A 54 -33.38 -22.79 -35.31
C ASP A 54 -32.28 -22.07 -34.47
N ILE A 55 -31.03 -22.19 -34.84
CA ILE A 55 -29.89 -21.63 -34.04
C ILE A 55 -29.27 -20.39 -34.68
N LEU A 56 -28.86 -20.47 -35.97
CA LEU A 56 -28.15 -19.37 -36.62
C LEU A 56 -28.92 -18.03 -36.65
N PRO A 57 -30.27 -18.02 -36.79
CA PRO A 57 -31.00 -16.75 -36.71
C PRO A 57 -30.88 -16.06 -35.33
N GLN A 58 -30.79 -16.84 -34.24
CA GLN A 58 -30.65 -16.33 -32.88
C GLN A 58 -29.27 -15.72 -32.62
N LEU A 59 -28.24 -16.12 -33.37
CA LEU A 59 -26.88 -15.58 -33.32
C LEU A 59 -26.68 -14.37 -34.23
N ARG A 60 -27.64 -14.09 -35.13
CA ARG A 60 -27.61 -12.90 -35.99
C ARG A 60 -27.97 -11.68 -35.16
N ARG A 61 -26.95 -11.08 -34.52
CA ARG A 61 -27.08 -9.84 -33.76
C ARG A 61 -26.06 -8.83 -34.26
N SER A 62 -26.48 -7.57 -34.36
CA SER A 62 -25.59 -6.45 -34.52
C SER A 62 -25.12 -6.00 -33.13
N VAL A 63 -23.84 -6.06 -32.87
CA VAL A 63 -23.25 -5.48 -31.66
C VAL A 63 -22.82 -4.06 -32.02
N ILE A 64 -23.49 -3.07 -31.45
CA ILE A 64 -23.07 -1.68 -31.54
C ILE A 64 -22.00 -1.49 -30.45
N VAL A 65 -20.74 -1.37 -30.87
CA VAL A 65 -19.67 -1.00 -29.95
C VAL A 65 -19.54 0.52 -30.00
N ASN A 66 -20.01 1.19 -28.96
CA ASN A 66 -19.69 2.60 -28.75
C ASN A 66 -18.33 2.66 -28.06
N THR A 67 -17.30 3.07 -28.79
CA THR A 67 -16.04 3.46 -28.18
C THR A 67 -16.20 4.93 -27.79
N ILE A 68 -16.30 5.19 -26.50
CA ILE A 68 -16.25 6.54 -25.94
C ILE A 68 -14.78 6.76 -25.58
N ASP A 69 -14.09 7.55 -26.38
CA ASP A 69 -12.78 8.07 -25.99
C ASP A 69 -13.04 9.18 -24.97
N LEU A 70 -12.85 8.86 -23.71
CA LEU A 70 -12.81 9.85 -22.64
C LEU A 70 -11.42 10.52 -22.73
N GLU A 71 -11.34 11.68 -23.39
CA GLU A 71 -10.17 12.53 -23.27
C GLU A 71 -10.14 13.07 -21.83
N GLY A 72 -9.38 12.39 -20.97
CA GLY A 72 -9.04 12.88 -19.64
C GLY A 72 -8.00 14.00 -19.75
N LYS A 73 -7.89 14.83 -18.70
CA LYS A 73 -6.80 15.81 -18.61
C LYS A 73 -5.45 15.09 -18.56
N THR A 74 -4.47 15.63 -19.24
CA THR A 74 -3.08 15.18 -19.13
C THR A 74 -2.48 15.56 -17.76
N ASP A 75 -1.40 14.90 -17.37
CA ASP A 75 -0.67 15.22 -16.13
C ASP A 75 -0.26 16.70 -16.07
N ALA A 76 0.18 17.25 -17.20
CA ALA A 76 0.57 18.65 -17.30
C ALA A 76 -0.61 19.62 -17.11
N GLU A 77 -1.78 19.30 -17.68
CA GLU A 77 -3.00 20.08 -17.51
C GLU A 77 -3.50 20.03 -16.06
N MET A 78 -3.47 18.85 -15.43
CA MET A 78 -3.84 18.70 -14.03
C MET A 78 -2.92 19.51 -13.13
N MET A 79 -1.59 19.42 -13.32
CA MET A 79 -0.64 20.23 -12.55
C MET A 79 -0.81 21.72 -12.78
N ALA A 80 -1.04 22.18 -14.01
CA ALA A 80 -1.31 23.58 -14.29
C ALA A 80 -2.56 24.10 -13.55
N LEU A 81 -3.60 23.28 -13.42
CA LEU A 81 -4.78 23.62 -12.63
C LEU A 81 -4.47 23.71 -11.13
N VAL A 82 -3.65 22.80 -10.61
CA VAL A 82 -3.20 22.84 -9.20
C VAL A 82 -2.39 24.11 -8.93
N GLU A 83 -1.40 24.42 -9.76
CA GLU A 83 -0.56 25.62 -9.64
C GLU A 83 -1.38 26.92 -9.76
N ALA A 84 -2.42 26.91 -10.58
CA ALA A 84 -3.35 28.03 -10.72
C ALA A 84 -4.38 28.13 -9.58
N GLY A 85 -4.38 27.19 -8.62
CA GLY A 85 -5.36 27.13 -7.53
C GLY A 85 -6.78 26.74 -7.99
N LYS A 86 -6.95 26.18 -9.17
CA LYS A 86 -8.24 25.82 -9.79
C LYS A 86 -8.60 24.35 -9.51
N LEU A 87 -8.52 23.94 -8.24
CA LEU A 87 -8.79 22.57 -7.82
C LEU A 87 -10.25 22.14 -8.07
N ASP A 88 -11.16 23.10 -8.14
CA ASP A 88 -12.59 22.88 -8.44
C ASP A 88 -12.84 22.32 -9.84
N GLN A 89 -11.89 22.46 -10.76
CA GLN A 89 -11.94 21.93 -12.12
C GLN A 89 -11.43 20.49 -12.23
N LEU A 90 -10.94 19.93 -11.11
CA LEU A 90 -10.53 18.53 -11.00
C LEU A 90 -11.60 17.73 -10.26
N ASN A 91 -11.87 16.54 -10.78
CA ASN A 91 -12.72 15.58 -10.09
C ASN A 91 -11.92 14.83 -9.00
N LEU A 92 -12.62 14.05 -8.14
CA LEU A 92 -12.00 13.34 -7.04
C LEU A 92 -10.86 12.40 -7.48
N ASN A 93 -11.07 11.64 -8.56
CA ASN A 93 -10.06 10.69 -9.03
C ASN A 93 -8.83 11.40 -9.60
N GLU A 94 -9.02 12.52 -10.30
CA GLU A 94 -7.93 13.36 -10.79
C GLU A 94 -7.14 13.97 -9.62
N LEU A 95 -7.81 14.45 -8.56
CA LEU A 95 -7.14 14.98 -7.36
C LEU A 95 -6.33 13.90 -6.64
N LEU A 96 -6.90 12.71 -6.46
CA LEU A 96 -6.19 11.57 -5.84
C LEU A 96 -4.99 11.17 -6.71
N PHE A 97 -5.15 11.08 -8.02
CA PHE A 97 -4.08 10.75 -8.95
C PHE A 97 -2.95 11.80 -8.95
N VAL A 98 -3.30 13.09 -8.92
CA VAL A 98 -2.30 14.17 -8.79
C VAL A 98 -1.48 13.98 -7.52
N ALA A 99 -2.13 13.76 -6.39
CA ALA A 99 -1.44 13.61 -5.11
C ALA A 99 -0.55 12.37 -5.04
N GLU A 100 -0.96 11.27 -5.67
CA GLU A 100 -0.24 9.99 -5.61
C GLU A 100 0.87 9.90 -6.65
N SER A 101 0.61 10.34 -7.89
CA SER A 101 1.43 10.01 -9.05
C SER A 101 2.17 11.20 -9.65
N ILE A 102 1.69 12.44 -9.48
CA ILE A 102 2.23 13.62 -10.16
C ILE A 102 2.97 14.55 -9.19
N ALA A 103 2.35 14.90 -8.06
CA ALA A 103 2.94 15.81 -7.08
C ALA A 103 4.19 15.20 -6.43
N GLN A 104 5.31 15.93 -6.46
CA GLN A 104 6.58 15.46 -5.94
C GLN A 104 6.83 15.87 -4.48
N ASP A 105 6.18 16.92 -4.00
CA ASP A 105 6.39 17.48 -2.67
C ASP A 105 5.13 17.37 -1.80
N ASN A 106 5.35 17.26 -0.49
CA ASN A 106 4.28 17.10 0.48
C ASN A 106 3.38 18.34 0.61
N ALA A 107 3.86 19.53 0.30
CA ALA A 107 3.06 20.74 0.36
C ALA A 107 1.96 20.71 -0.70
N THR A 108 2.31 20.37 -1.94
CA THR A 108 1.35 20.19 -3.04
C THR A 108 0.37 19.05 -2.75
N LYS A 109 0.88 17.88 -2.31
CA LYS A 109 0.02 16.74 -1.91
C LYS A 109 -0.98 17.12 -0.84
N ASN A 110 -0.54 17.84 0.18
CA ASN A 110 -1.37 18.30 1.30
C ASN A 110 -2.50 19.20 0.80
N ILE A 111 -2.20 20.20 -0.03
CA ILE A 111 -3.20 21.12 -0.58
C ILE A 111 -4.27 20.36 -1.39
N VAL A 112 -3.83 19.48 -2.28
CA VAL A 112 -4.74 18.72 -3.17
C VAL A 112 -5.61 17.75 -2.38
N LEU A 113 -5.00 17.00 -1.43
CA LEU A 113 -5.73 16.02 -0.62
C LEU A 113 -6.65 16.68 0.41
N ALA A 114 -6.24 17.81 1.01
CA ALA A 114 -7.10 18.57 1.91
C ALA A 114 -8.36 19.06 1.18
N TYR A 115 -8.18 19.62 -0.02
CA TYR A 115 -9.31 20.03 -0.85
C TYR A 115 -10.20 18.85 -1.25
N ALA A 116 -9.62 17.72 -1.68
CA ALA A 116 -10.36 16.52 -2.04
C ALA A 116 -11.17 15.97 -0.84
N ALA A 117 -10.52 15.89 0.33
CA ALA A 117 -11.15 15.41 1.56
C ALA A 117 -12.33 16.28 1.99
N GLU A 118 -12.17 17.59 1.97
CA GLU A 118 -13.22 18.53 2.36
C GLU A 118 -14.38 18.56 1.36
N LYS A 119 -14.06 18.70 0.06
CA LYS A 119 -15.08 18.84 -1.00
C LYS A 119 -15.90 17.59 -1.20
N TYR A 120 -15.25 16.43 -1.22
CA TYR A 120 -15.91 15.17 -1.55
C TYR A 120 -16.25 14.31 -0.33
N ASN A 121 -15.74 14.65 0.85
CA ASN A 121 -15.87 13.87 2.09
C ASN A 121 -15.55 12.38 1.85
N ASP A 122 -14.46 12.11 1.12
CA ASP A 122 -14.05 10.77 0.65
C ASP A 122 -13.02 10.15 1.59
N ALA A 123 -13.25 8.89 1.97
CA ALA A 123 -12.39 8.18 2.92
C ALA A 123 -10.95 8.03 2.42
N ARG A 124 -10.74 7.80 1.12
CA ARG A 124 -9.41 7.67 0.51
C ARG A 124 -8.63 8.97 0.60
N ALA A 125 -9.31 10.10 0.34
CA ALA A 125 -8.70 11.43 0.43
C ALA A 125 -8.24 11.72 1.86
N TYR A 126 -9.07 11.42 2.87
CA TYR A 126 -8.68 11.55 4.27
C TYR A 126 -7.54 10.61 4.66
N ASN A 127 -7.57 9.34 4.22
CA ASN A 127 -6.49 8.41 4.49
C ASN A 127 -5.16 8.89 3.89
N ASN A 128 -5.17 9.30 2.63
CA ASN A 128 -3.95 9.77 1.95
C ASN A 128 -3.44 11.09 2.54
N LEU A 129 -4.33 12.00 2.93
CA LEU A 129 -3.96 13.21 3.67
C LEU A 129 -3.29 12.86 5.01
N GLY A 130 -3.82 11.87 5.74
CA GLY A 130 -3.23 11.38 6.98
C GLY A 130 -1.80 10.85 6.79
N ILE A 131 -1.53 10.17 5.67
CA ILE A 131 -0.18 9.69 5.34
C ILE A 131 0.77 10.87 5.15
N VAL A 132 0.40 11.87 4.34
CA VAL A 132 1.22 13.07 4.10
C VAL A 132 1.49 13.82 5.42
N LEU A 133 0.47 13.99 6.25
CA LEU A 133 0.62 14.63 7.57
C LEU A 133 1.55 13.85 8.51
N THR A 134 1.56 12.51 8.40
CA THR A 134 2.51 11.67 9.16
C THR A 134 3.95 11.91 8.70
N GLU A 135 4.18 12.01 7.41
CA GLU A 135 5.51 12.33 6.84
C GLU A 135 6.00 13.72 7.24
N GLU A 136 5.08 14.68 7.41
CA GLU A 136 5.37 16.01 7.93
C GLU A 136 5.58 16.04 9.47
N GLY A 137 5.44 14.90 10.17
CA GLY A 137 5.52 14.80 11.63
C GLY A 137 4.30 15.34 12.37
N ARG A 138 3.22 15.66 11.69
CA ARG A 138 1.94 16.17 12.22
C ARG A 138 1.03 15.03 12.66
N THR A 139 1.52 14.20 13.57
CA THR A 139 0.89 12.92 13.94
C THR A 139 -0.52 13.06 14.53
N ALA A 140 -0.79 14.15 15.25
CA ALA A 140 -2.11 14.41 15.84
C ALA A 140 -3.17 14.75 14.76
N ASP A 141 -2.80 15.51 13.74
CA ASP A 141 -3.69 15.84 12.62
C ASP A 141 -3.87 14.62 11.70
N ALA A 142 -2.79 13.86 11.47
CA ALA A 142 -2.86 12.59 10.76
C ALA A 142 -3.88 11.62 11.40
N LEU A 143 -3.84 11.49 12.73
CA LEU A 143 -4.78 10.63 13.46
C LEU A 143 -6.23 11.06 13.24
N LYS A 144 -6.54 12.37 13.24
CA LYS A 144 -7.89 12.87 12.94
C LYS A 144 -8.34 12.48 11.53
N CYS A 145 -7.44 12.59 10.54
CA CYS A 145 -7.73 12.20 9.17
C CYS A 145 -8.02 10.70 9.05
N PHE A 146 -7.21 9.84 9.65
CA PHE A 146 -7.44 8.39 9.65
C PHE A 146 -8.75 8.01 10.37
N GLN A 147 -9.05 8.67 11.49
CA GLN A 147 -10.33 8.47 12.19
C GLN A 147 -11.52 8.88 11.33
N LYS A 148 -11.39 9.99 10.58
CA LYS A 148 -12.44 10.42 9.66
C LYS A 148 -12.63 9.43 8.51
N ALA A 149 -11.54 8.91 7.93
CA ALA A 149 -11.61 7.85 6.92
C ALA A 149 -12.36 6.60 7.43
N ALA A 150 -12.07 6.17 8.66
CA ALA A 150 -12.78 5.05 9.29
C ALA A 150 -14.27 5.33 9.53
N GLN A 151 -14.62 6.55 9.92
CA GLN A 151 -16.03 6.96 10.10
C GLN A 151 -16.81 6.97 8.78
N LEU A 152 -16.14 7.19 7.65
CA LEU A 152 -16.73 7.15 6.31
C LEU A 152 -16.88 5.73 5.75
N GLY A 153 -16.56 4.71 6.55
CA GLY A 153 -16.80 3.31 6.23
C GLY A 153 -15.64 2.60 5.53
N GLU A 154 -14.47 3.23 5.42
CA GLU A 154 -13.28 2.52 4.98
C GLU A 154 -12.85 1.51 6.06
N ALA A 155 -12.77 0.24 5.67
CA ALA A 155 -12.29 -0.84 6.52
C ALA A 155 -11.25 -1.63 5.73
N SER A 156 -9.98 -1.29 5.89
CA SER A 156 -8.87 -1.95 5.20
C SER A 156 -7.73 -2.26 6.18
N GLU A 157 -6.90 -3.24 5.83
CA GLU A 157 -5.67 -3.50 6.57
C GLU A 157 -4.77 -2.26 6.59
N ALA A 158 -4.68 -1.53 5.48
CA ALA A 158 -3.90 -0.31 5.37
C ALA A 158 -4.38 0.78 6.33
N LEU A 159 -5.69 1.04 6.40
CA LEU A 159 -6.22 2.03 7.33
C LEU A 159 -6.05 1.59 8.79
N ASN A 160 -6.24 0.30 9.10
CA ASN A 160 -5.96 -0.22 10.45
C ASN A 160 -4.49 -0.07 10.82
N THR A 161 -3.57 -0.30 9.88
CA THR A 161 -2.13 -0.06 10.05
C THR A 161 -1.87 1.41 10.37
N ASN A 162 -2.40 2.33 9.57
CA ASN A 162 -2.23 3.76 9.78
C ASN A 162 -2.81 4.21 11.13
N LEU A 163 -4.00 3.74 11.51
CA LEU A 163 -4.63 4.03 12.80
C LEU A 163 -3.83 3.46 13.99
N ALA A 164 -3.30 2.24 13.87
CA ALA A 164 -2.48 1.64 14.90
C ALA A 164 -1.20 2.44 15.14
N LEU A 165 -0.49 2.79 14.07
CA LEU A 165 0.77 3.56 14.15
C LEU A 165 0.53 5.00 14.58
N ALA A 166 -0.51 5.67 14.08
CA ALA A 166 -0.83 7.03 14.47
C ALA A 166 -1.25 7.13 15.95
N ASN A 167 -2.03 6.15 16.45
CA ASN A 167 -2.36 6.07 17.88
C ASN A 167 -1.12 5.81 18.73
N LEU A 168 -0.23 4.90 18.28
CA LEU A 168 1.04 4.64 18.95
C LEU A 168 1.89 5.91 19.05
N ALA A 169 2.05 6.63 17.95
CA ALA A 169 2.82 7.89 17.90
C ALA A 169 2.23 9.00 18.80
N ASN A 170 0.92 8.98 19.02
CA ASN A 170 0.23 9.91 19.91
C ASN A 170 0.10 9.40 21.37
N GLY A 171 0.71 8.26 21.71
CA GLY A 171 0.67 7.67 23.05
C GLY A 171 -0.65 6.97 23.43
N ASN A 172 -1.56 6.80 22.49
CA ASN A 172 -2.88 6.17 22.70
C ASN A 172 -2.77 4.64 22.62
N MET A 173 -2.08 4.02 23.56
CA MET A 173 -1.74 2.60 23.51
C MET A 173 -2.95 1.66 23.36
N ALA A 174 -4.05 1.95 24.06
CA ALA A 174 -5.26 1.11 24.01
C ALA A 174 -5.88 1.09 22.60
N GLU A 175 -5.98 2.24 21.95
CA GLU A 175 -6.50 2.34 20.58
C GLU A 175 -5.48 1.76 19.58
N ALA A 176 -4.18 1.95 19.79
CA ALA A 176 -3.15 1.31 18.96
C ALA A 176 -3.29 -0.20 18.96
N GLN A 177 -3.49 -0.84 20.13
CA GLN A 177 -3.74 -2.28 20.25
C GLN A 177 -5.02 -2.74 19.54
N LYS A 178 -6.09 -1.97 19.68
CA LYS A 178 -7.36 -2.27 19.04
C LYS A 178 -7.21 -2.36 17.52
N TYR A 179 -6.61 -1.33 16.91
CA TYR A 179 -6.40 -1.29 15.46
C TYR A 179 -5.31 -2.25 14.99
N ALA A 180 -4.30 -2.54 15.79
CA ALA A 180 -3.26 -3.51 15.47
C ALA A 180 -3.81 -4.91 15.17
N LYS A 181 -4.97 -5.28 15.70
CA LYS A 181 -5.61 -6.59 15.39
C LYS A 181 -5.91 -6.76 13.90
N GLY A 182 -6.29 -5.69 13.23
CA GLY A 182 -6.57 -5.66 11.78
C GLY A 182 -5.45 -5.07 10.92
N ALA A 183 -4.30 -4.70 11.51
CA ALA A 183 -3.16 -4.11 10.85
C ALA A 183 -2.22 -5.17 10.24
N ASP A 184 -1.22 -4.73 9.47
CA ASP A 184 -0.17 -5.61 8.97
C ASP A 184 0.75 -6.16 10.10
N ALA A 185 1.60 -7.12 9.74
CA ALA A 185 2.46 -7.80 10.72
C ALA A 185 3.51 -6.86 11.35
N LYS A 186 4.01 -5.88 10.59
CA LYS A 186 5.01 -4.92 11.09
C LYS A 186 4.41 -3.96 12.10
N ALA A 187 3.24 -3.40 11.81
CA ALA A 187 2.52 -2.52 12.74
C ALA A 187 2.12 -3.25 14.03
N LYS A 188 1.61 -4.50 13.93
CA LYS A 188 1.36 -5.36 15.10
C LYS A 188 2.60 -5.51 15.96
N SER A 189 3.74 -5.78 15.32
CA SER A 189 5.00 -5.99 16.03
C SER A 189 5.54 -4.73 16.69
N LEU A 190 5.36 -3.55 16.05
CA LEU A 190 5.71 -2.25 16.65
C LEU A 190 4.85 -1.94 17.88
N VAL A 191 3.55 -2.18 17.81
CA VAL A 191 2.64 -2.00 18.95
C VAL A 191 2.99 -2.97 20.07
N ASN A 192 3.31 -4.24 19.77
CA ASN A 192 3.76 -5.22 20.75
C ASN A 192 5.10 -4.82 21.40
N ALA A 193 6.06 -4.33 20.62
CA ALA A 193 7.33 -3.81 21.12
C ALA A 193 7.13 -2.65 22.10
N ALA A 194 6.23 -1.72 21.79
CA ALA A 194 5.90 -0.60 22.67
C ALA A 194 5.28 -1.05 24.02
N GLN A 195 4.80 -2.29 24.11
CA GLN A 195 4.31 -2.92 25.32
C GLN A 195 5.37 -3.76 26.07
N GLY A 196 6.60 -3.77 25.54
CA GLY A 196 7.68 -4.57 26.11
C GLY A 196 7.80 -5.99 25.55
N ASN A 197 6.98 -6.37 24.56
CA ASN A 197 7.03 -7.67 23.91
C ASN A 197 8.05 -7.67 22.75
N TYR A 198 9.34 -7.55 23.08
CA TYR A 198 10.41 -7.35 22.09
C TYR A 198 10.78 -8.61 21.33
N ASN A 199 10.58 -9.81 21.88
CA ASN A 199 11.00 -11.07 21.26
C ASN A 199 10.33 -11.30 19.89
N ASP A 200 9.02 -11.10 19.82
CA ASP A 200 8.28 -11.28 18.57
C ASP A 200 8.55 -10.11 17.60
N ALA A 201 8.69 -8.91 18.14
CA ALA A 201 9.04 -7.73 17.36
C ALA A 201 10.41 -7.90 16.66
N ALA A 202 11.43 -8.40 17.39
CA ALA A 202 12.76 -8.63 16.83
C ALA A 202 12.77 -9.61 15.64
N LYS A 203 11.80 -10.53 15.56
CA LYS A 203 11.68 -11.51 14.46
C LYS A 203 10.95 -10.95 13.23
N GLN A 204 10.03 -9.99 13.42
CA GLN A 204 9.15 -9.47 12.38
C GLN A 204 9.62 -8.15 11.79
N LEU A 205 10.44 -7.42 12.53
CA LEU A 205 10.95 -6.11 12.13
C LEU A 205 12.30 -6.22 11.44
N ASP A 206 12.67 -5.17 10.73
CA ASP A 206 13.95 -5.02 10.06
C ASP A 206 14.63 -3.68 10.43
N GLY A 207 15.89 -3.51 10.02
CA GLY A 207 16.64 -2.29 10.18
C GLY A 207 16.68 -1.77 11.63
N MET A 208 16.44 -0.47 11.80
CA MET A 208 16.51 0.22 13.09
C MET A 208 15.51 -0.35 14.11
N ASN A 209 14.29 -0.66 13.70
CA ASN A 209 13.26 -1.19 14.59
C ASN A 209 13.64 -2.60 15.13
N ALA A 210 14.20 -3.46 14.27
CA ALA A 210 14.75 -4.74 14.71
C ALA A 210 15.93 -4.57 15.65
N ALA A 211 16.83 -3.62 15.36
CA ALA A 211 17.98 -3.35 16.22
C ALA A 211 17.57 -2.86 17.61
N ILE A 212 16.59 -1.97 17.70
CA ILE A 212 16.02 -1.51 19.00
C ILE A 212 15.42 -2.70 19.76
N ALA A 213 14.56 -3.50 19.11
CA ALA A 213 13.93 -4.64 19.75
C ALA A 213 14.97 -5.67 20.26
N ASN A 214 16.00 -5.97 19.46
CA ASN A 214 17.09 -6.86 19.87
C ASN A 214 17.93 -6.26 21.00
N THR A 215 18.18 -4.94 21.01
CA THR A 215 18.87 -4.26 22.11
C THR A 215 18.10 -4.41 23.41
N MET A 216 16.77 -4.22 23.38
CA MET A 216 15.89 -4.39 24.53
C MET A 216 15.83 -5.85 25.02
N ASN A 217 16.03 -6.81 24.12
CA ASN A 217 16.19 -8.24 24.46
C ASN A 217 17.61 -8.62 24.91
N LYS A 218 18.55 -7.65 24.90
CA LYS A 218 19.97 -7.87 25.17
C LYS A 218 20.67 -8.79 24.15
N ASP A 219 20.11 -8.99 22.96
CA ASP A 219 20.79 -9.64 21.84
C ASP A 219 21.54 -8.57 21.02
N TYR A 220 22.63 -8.09 21.60
CA TYR A 220 23.45 -7.04 21.01
C TYR A 220 24.09 -7.44 19.69
N ALA A 221 24.37 -8.74 19.50
CA ALA A 221 24.91 -9.24 18.25
C ALA A 221 23.89 -9.14 17.11
N ALA A 222 22.64 -9.51 17.35
CA ALA A 222 21.55 -9.34 16.38
C ALA A 222 21.26 -7.86 16.14
N ALA A 223 21.25 -7.04 17.17
CA ALA A 223 21.06 -5.58 17.06
C ALA A 223 22.10 -4.94 16.15
N LYS A 224 23.39 -5.21 16.36
CA LYS A 224 24.48 -4.72 15.51
C LYS A 224 24.35 -5.18 14.06
N ARG A 225 23.97 -6.44 13.82
CA ARG A 225 23.74 -6.96 12.46
C ARG A 225 22.62 -6.21 11.75
N ALA A 226 21.51 -5.94 12.45
CA ALA A 226 20.34 -5.28 11.86
C ALA A 226 20.64 -3.87 11.31
N ILE A 227 21.58 -3.14 11.92
CA ILE A 227 21.99 -1.79 11.49
C ILE A 227 23.41 -1.75 10.90
N ALA A 228 23.99 -2.89 10.49
CA ALA A 228 25.39 -2.96 10.05
C ALA A 228 25.70 -2.01 8.87
N LYS A 229 24.75 -1.78 7.98
CA LYS A 229 24.87 -0.92 6.80
C LYS A 229 24.26 0.47 7.00
N ASP A 230 23.61 0.71 8.11
CA ASP A 230 23.00 2.01 8.39
C ASP A 230 24.05 2.99 8.90
N MET A 231 24.23 4.08 8.16
CA MET A 231 25.22 5.13 8.44
C MET A 231 24.57 6.40 9.02
N SER A 232 23.31 6.33 9.44
CA SER A 232 22.60 7.47 10.04
C SER A 232 23.14 7.87 11.41
N ALA A 233 22.79 9.06 11.86
CA ALA A 233 23.09 9.52 13.23
C ALA A 233 22.42 8.64 14.28
N GLU A 234 21.21 8.20 14.01
CA GLU A 234 20.40 7.32 14.86
C GLU A 234 21.06 5.95 15.01
N ALA A 235 21.63 5.41 13.93
CA ALA A 235 22.33 4.13 13.98
C ALA A 235 23.62 4.22 14.81
N ASP A 236 24.40 5.28 14.67
CA ASP A 236 25.57 5.51 15.51
C ASP A 236 25.18 5.70 16.98
N TYR A 237 24.08 6.43 17.23
CA TYR A 237 23.54 6.58 18.58
C TYR A 237 23.17 5.23 19.21
N LEU A 238 22.47 4.36 18.46
CA LEU A 238 22.11 3.03 18.94
C LEU A 238 23.35 2.14 19.15
N ARG A 239 24.36 2.24 18.27
CA ARG A 239 25.66 1.56 18.48
C ARG A 239 26.35 2.03 19.78
N ALA A 240 26.26 3.33 20.09
CA ALA A 240 26.76 3.87 21.36
C ALA A 240 26.01 3.31 22.57
N VAL A 241 24.66 3.23 22.49
CA VAL A 241 23.86 2.59 23.55
C VAL A 241 24.26 1.13 23.75
N ILE A 242 24.36 0.36 22.67
CA ILE A 242 24.75 -1.06 22.72
C ILE A 242 26.15 -1.21 23.36
N ALA A 243 27.12 -0.40 22.94
CA ALA A 243 28.46 -0.45 23.49
C ALA A 243 28.49 -0.09 24.98
N SER A 244 27.70 0.89 25.42
CA SER A 244 27.52 1.22 26.84
C SER A 244 26.94 0.06 27.63
N GLU A 245 25.92 -0.62 27.12
CA GLU A 245 25.32 -1.80 27.76
C GLU A 245 26.29 -3.01 27.83
N GLU A 246 27.18 -3.15 26.84
CA GLU A 246 28.27 -4.14 26.83
C GLU A 246 29.44 -3.75 27.75
N GLY A 247 29.47 -2.52 28.29
CA GLY A 247 30.53 -1.99 29.14
C GLY A 247 31.73 -1.43 28.37
N ASP A 248 31.68 -1.38 27.04
CA ASP A 248 32.73 -0.78 26.19
C ASP A 248 32.53 0.74 26.07
N MET A 249 32.93 1.46 27.13
CA MET A 249 32.75 2.91 27.22
C MET A 249 33.56 3.65 26.15
N ARG A 250 34.69 3.10 25.69
CA ARG A 250 35.52 3.72 24.63
C ARG A 250 34.76 3.71 23.29
N THR A 251 34.19 2.59 22.91
CA THR A 251 33.37 2.48 21.69
C THR A 251 32.11 3.30 21.85
N ALA A 252 31.45 3.31 23.01
CA ALA A 252 30.26 4.11 23.28
C ALA A 252 30.53 5.60 23.04
N GLU A 253 31.65 6.13 23.59
CA GLU A 253 32.04 7.53 23.38
C GLU A 253 32.30 7.84 21.91
N ALA A 254 33.04 6.98 21.21
CA ALA A 254 33.36 7.18 19.80
C ALA A 254 32.13 7.21 18.91
N GLN A 255 31.21 6.28 19.10
CA GLN A 255 29.97 6.20 18.36
C GLN A 255 29.03 7.38 18.69
N LEU A 256 28.95 7.79 19.96
CA LEU A 256 28.15 8.93 20.36
C LEU A 256 28.65 10.25 19.75
N LYS A 257 29.98 10.46 19.74
CA LYS A 257 30.57 11.62 19.05
C LYS A 257 30.29 11.60 17.55
N SER A 258 30.31 10.42 16.93
CA SER A 258 29.94 10.27 15.51
C SER A 258 28.47 10.65 15.27
N ALA A 259 27.55 10.20 16.12
CA ALA A 259 26.15 10.55 16.03
C ALA A 259 25.92 12.07 16.15
N VAL A 260 26.55 12.71 17.14
CA VAL A 260 26.43 14.16 17.36
C VAL A 260 27.04 14.96 16.20
N LYS A 261 28.16 14.48 15.62
CA LYS A 261 28.74 15.11 14.42
C LYS A 261 27.82 15.10 13.22
N LYS A 262 27.00 14.05 13.06
CA LYS A 262 26.02 13.91 11.97
C LYS A 262 24.73 14.67 12.23
N ASP A 263 24.26 14.69 13.49
CA ASP A 263 23.09 15.46 13.95
C ASP A 263 23.32 16.01 15.36
N GLU A 264 23.49 17.33 15.47
CA GLU A 264 23.71 18.03 16.74
C GLU A 264 22.58 17.83 17.76
N LYS A 265 21.37 17.48 17.32
CA LYS A 265 20.24 17.20 18.21
C LYS A 265 20.52 15.98 19.10
N MET A 266 21.38 15.05 18.64
CA MET A 266 21.78 13.87 19.40
C MET A 266 22.51 14.24 20.71
N ALA A 267 23.20 15.37 20.77
CA ALA A 267 23.84 15.84 22.00
C ALA A 267 22.82 16.08 23.13
N LYS A 268 21.71 16.80 22.83
CA LYS A 268 20.64 17.06 23.81
C LYS A 268 19.93 15.78 24.26
N LYS A 269 19.79 14.81 23.36
CA LYS A 269 19.20 13.50 23.66
C LYS A 269 20.14 12.73 24.58
N ALA A 270 21.44 12.67 24.27
CA ALA A 270 22.44 11.93 25.04
C ALA A 270 22.58 12.44 26.49
N MET A 271 22.53 13.76 26.70
CA MET A 271 22.61 14.36 28.05
C MET A 271 21.49 13.89 29.00
N LYS A 272 20.38 13.37 28.45
CA LYS A 272 19.24 12.88 29.24
C LYS A 272 19.16 11.36 29.27
N ASP A 273 20.05 10.70 28.53
CA ASP A 273 20.03 9.24 28.36
C ASP A 273 20.88 8.60 29.45
N ILE A 274 20.28 7.71 30.22
CA ILE A 274 20.93 7.02 31.35
C ILE A 274 22.10 6.16 30.91
N HIS A 275 22.09 5.65 29.69
CA HIS A 275 23.18 4.81 29.14
C HIS A 275 24.51 5.58 29.05
N PHE A 276 24.48 6.90 28.99
CA PHE A 276 25.68 7.74 28.85
C PHE A 276 26.04 8.49 30.12
N LYS A 277 25.31 8.30 31.23
CA LYS A 277 25.57 8.99 32.49
C LYS A 277 27.02 8.89 32.91
N LYS A 278 27.61 7.70 32.83
CA LYS A 278 29.01 7.44 33.20
C LYS A 278 30.00 8.22 32.33
N LEU A 279 29.76 8.30 31.01
CA LEU A 279 30.61 9.08 30.10
C LEU A 279 30.62 10.57 30.46
N PHE A 280 29.48 11.13 30.82
CA PHE A 280 29.40 12.53 31.24
C PHE A 280 30.06 12.77 32.61
N GLU A 281 29.94 11.82 33.55
CA GLU A 281 30.64 11.86 34.84
C GLU A 281 32.15 11.79 34.66
N GLU A 282 32.63 11.04 33.66
CA GLU A 282 34.03 10.93 33.26
C GLU A 282 34.54 12.12 32.42
N GLY A 283 33.67 13.10 32.12
CA GLY A 283 34.04 14.38 31.51
C GLY A 283 33.80 14.47 30.02
N LEU A 284 32.95 13.59 29.42
CA LEU A 284 32.55 13.73 28.01
C LEU A 284 31.94 15.09 27.73
N LYS A 285 32.43 15.75 26.69
CA LYS A 285 31.92 17.02 26.14
C LYS A 285 31.78 16.88 24.63
N PHE A 286 30.81 17.56 24.04
CA PHE A 286 30.63 17.71 22.60
C PHE A 286 31.01 19.07 22.10
#